data_b33385491ba2b45a07c71da5100bc04c
#
_entry.id   b33385491ba2b45a07c71da5100bc04c
#
_cell.length_a   1.000
_cell.length_b   1.000
_cell.length_c   1.000
_cell.angle_alpha   90.00
_cell.angle_beta   90.00
_cell.angle_gamma   90.00
#
_symmetry.space_group_name_H-M   'P 1'
#
loop_
_entity.id
_entity.type
_entity.pdbx_description
1 polymer ?
#
loop_
_entity_poly.entity_id
_entity_poly.type
_entity_poly.pdbx_seq_one_letter_code
_entity_poly.pdbx_strand_id
1 'polypeptide(L)'
;MPCSYKAMLKTLFAAPLTGLLGYFLLSSQAQAAISIDGVLDEPEWAGAELYTEFVTVEPLTGEQAKYPTEVRLISTAEGIFIGFTNYQPASIKRVNRQFPRDAEIEADRNVVSIDFDGTALAGYDFTVGSANSQQDGIVTPGNYSADWDGIWYSQTSSEADYWYSEIHIPWTVAPMTNSP
;
A
#
# COMPACT_ATOMS: atom_id res chain seq x y z
N MET A 1 -43.25 -41.56 -69.15
CA MET A 1 -44.15 -40.41 -69.05
C MET A 1 -43.40 -39.35 -68.27
N PRO A 2 -43.14 -38.22 -68.91
CA PRO A 2 -42.34 -37.16 -68.25
C PRO A 2 -43.25 -36.19 -67.50
N CYS A 3 -42.90 -35.76 -66.30
CA CYS A 3 -43.55 -34.66 -65.65
C CYS A 3 -42.54 -33.54 -65.50
N SER A 4 -42.81 -32.50 -66.29
CA SER A 4 -42.04 -31.26 -66.33
C SER A 4 -42.37 -30.39 -65.10
N TYR A 5 -41.39 -29.86 -64.38
CA TYR A 5 -41.60 -28.75 -63.46
C TYR A 5 -40.69 -27.61 -63.80
N LYS A 6 -41.31 -26.49 -64.10
CA LYS A 6 -40.70 -25.19 -64.41
C LYS A 6 -40.10 -24.59 -63.12
N ALA A 7 -38.86 -24.23 -63.17
CA ALA A 7 -38.19 -23.43 -62.14
C ALA A 7 -38.60 -21.98 -62.29
N MET A 8 -39.06 -21.38 -61.18
CA MET A 8 -39.39 -19.95 -61.07
C MET A 8 -38.24 -19.22 -60.37
N LEU A 9 -37.59 -18.39 -61.17
CA LEU A 9 -36.45 -17.57 -60.69
C LEU A 9 -36.96 -16.46 -59.75
N LYS A 10 -36.64 -16.49 -58.44
CA LYS A 10 -36.89 -15.36 -57.55
C LYS A 10 -35.59 -14.56 -57.40
N THR A 11 -35.68 -13.34 -57.87
CA THR A 11 -34.65 -12.31 -57.68
C THR A 11 -34.59 -11.95 -56.20
N LEU A 12 -33.46 -12.25 -55.51
CA LEU A 12 -33.15 -11.74 -54.17
C LEU A 12 -32.51 -10.37 -54.31
N PHE A 13 -33.16 -9.38 -53.78
CA PHE A 13 -32.59 -8.05 -53.54
C PHE A 13 -31.55 -8.17 -52.42
N ALA A 14 -30.28 -7.82 -52.71
CA ALA A 14 -29.24 -7.66 -51.73
C ALA A 14 -29.41 -6.34 -50.99
N ALA A 15 -29.71 -6.39 -49.70
CA ALA A 15 -29.65 -5.24 -48.83
C ALA A 15 -28.17 -4.98 -48.40
N PRO A 16 -27.73 -3.71 -48.35
CA PRO A 16 -26.37 -3.42 -47.87
C PRO A 16 -26.30 -3.59 -46.35
N LEU A 17 -25.40 -4.46 -45.92
CA LEU A 17 -25.03 -4.65 -44.50
C LEU A 17 -24.18 -3.46 -44.06
N THR A 18 -24.81 -2.41 -43.51
CA THR A 18 -24.09 -1.34 -42.83
C THR A 18 -23.50 -1.88 -41.54
N GLY A 19 -22.20 -2.20 -41.60
CA GLY A 19 -21.43 -2.61 -40.42
C GLY A 19 -21.33 -1.48 -39.42
N LEU A 20 -22.05 -1.61 -38.30
CA LEU A 20 -21.87 -0.77 -37.14
C LEU A 20 -20.53 -1.19 -36.46
N LEU A 21 -19.45 -0.46 -36.80
CA LEU A 21 -18.19 -0.58 -36.09
C LEU A 21 -18.41 -0.03 -34.70
N GLY A 22 -18.71 -0.91 -33.73
CA GLY A 22 -18.74 -0.55 -32.32
C GLY A 22 -17.32 -0.22 -31.88
N TYR A 23 -17.03 1.07 -31.74
CA TYR A 23 -15.87 1.54 -31.01
C TYR A 23 -16.05 1.13 -29.53
N PHE A 24 -15.45 0.01 -29.13
CA PHE A 24 -15.17 -0.27 -27.73
C PHE A 24 -14.13 0.75 -27.28
N LEU A 25 -14.60 1.83 -26.66
CA LEU A 25 -13.75 2.69 -25.86
C LEU A 25 -13.31 1.86 -24.65
N LEU A 26 -12.14 1.25 -24.74
CA LEU A 26 -11.39 0.81 -23.56
C LEU A 26 -11.09 2.07 -22.76
N SER A 27 -11.97 2.42 -21.84
CA SER A 27 -11.65 3.35 -20.79
C SER A 27 -10.55 2.69 -19.96
N SER A 28 -9.30 3.00 -20.27
CA SER A 28 -8.19 2.83 -19.33
C SER A 28 -8.58 3.65 -18.11
N GLN A 29 -9.05 2.98 -17.07
CA GLN A 29 -9.13 3.59 -15.75
C GLN A 29 -7.69 3.84 -15.36
N ALA A 30 -7.25 5.08 -15.43
CA ALA A 30 -6.05 5.49 -14.75
C ALA A 30 -6.30 5.17 -13.28
N GLN A 31 -5.61 4.18 -12.76
CA GLN A 31 -5.59 3.90 -11.33
C GLN A 31 -5.01 5.16 -10.69
N ALA A 32 -5.78 5.81 -9.82
CA ALA A 32 -5.28 6.96 -9.12
C ALA A 32 -4.06 6.48 -8.30
N ALA A 33 -2.96 7.20 -8.40
CA ALA A 33 -1.78 6.88 -7.60
C ALA A 33 -2.06 7.31 -6.16
N ILE A 34 -1.72 6.47 -5.19
CA ILE A 34 -1.77 6.84 -3.77
C ILE A 34 -0.81 8.01 -3.57
N SER A 35 -1.32 9.11 -3.01
CA SER A 35 -0.53 10.27 -2.64
C SER A 35 -0.04 10.10 -1.22
N ILE A 36 1.25 10.31 -0.98
CA ILE A 36 1.79 10.23 0.39
C ILE A 36 1.64 11.61 1.03
N ASP A 37 0.46 11.89 1.59
CA ASP A 37 0.12 13.17 2.22
C ASP A 37 -0.28 13.05 3.70
N GLY A 38 -0.36 11.82 4.22
CA GLY A 38 -0.69 11.52 5.61
C GLY A 38 -2.19 11.35 5.85
N VAL A 39 -3.00 11.21 4.80
CA VAL A 39 -4.45 11.02 4.88
C VAL A 39 -4.84 9.79 4.07
N LEU A 40 -5.46 8.78 4.68
CA LEU A 40 -5.82 7.52 4.01
C LEU A 40 -7.22 7.64 3.36
N ASP A 41 -7.41 8.60 2.46
CA ASP A 41 -8.71 8.90 1.85
C ASP A 41 -8.81 8.49 0.36
N GLU A 42 -7.71 8.04 -0.26
CA GLU A 42 -7.78 7.52 -1.61
C GLU A 42 -8.59 6.22 -1.68
N PRO A 43 -9.38 6.05 -2.75
CA PRO A 43 -10.23 4.87 -2.93
C PRO A 43 -9.45 3.55 -2.93
N GLU A 44 -8.16 3.56 -3.24
CA GLU A 44 -7.27 2.41 -3.22
C GLU A 44 -7.18 1.77 -1.85
N TRP A 45 -7.19 2.56 -0.77
CA TRP A 45 -7.16 2.07 0.60
C TRP A 45 -8.36 1.20 0.97
N ALA A 46 -9.50 1.33 0.28
CA ALA A 46 -10.66 0.47 0.48
C ALA A 46 -10.42 -0.97 0.08
N GLY A 47 -9.48 -1.22 -0.84
CA GLY A 47 -9.08 -2.56 -1.29
C GLY A 47 -7.82 -3.11 -0.61
N ALA A 48 -7.25 -2.36 0.33
CA ALA A 48 -6.02 -2.74 1.03
C ALA A 48 -6.22 -3.96 1.94
N GLU A 49 -5.16 -4.73 2.10
CA GLU A 49 -5.10 -5.75 3.15
C GLU A 49 -5.06 -5.07 4.51
N LEU A 50 -5.94 -5.47 5.44
CA LEU A 50 -6.15 -4.82 6.73
C LEU A 50 -5.67 -5.71 7.88
N TYR A 51 -4.83 -5.14 8.75
CA TYR A 51 -4.33 -5.76 9.97
C TYR A 51 -4.76 -4.93 11.18
N THR A 52 -5.33 -5.59 12.21
CA THR A 52 -5.87 -4.94 13.42
C THR A 52 -5.49 -5.66 14.72
N GLU A 53 -4.94 -6.86 14.63
CA GLU A 53 -4.64 -7.70 15.81
C GLU A 53 -3.24 -7.42 16.34
N PHE A 54 -3.06 -6.27 16.99
CA PHE A 54 -1.81 -5.90 17.62
C PHE A 54 -1.80 -6.29 19.11
N VAL A 55 -0.66 -6.79 19.57
CA VAL A 55 -0.45 -7.21 20.96
C VAL A 55 0.69 -6.41 21.61
N THR A 56 0.63 -6.31 22.91
CA THR A 56 1.67 -5.65 23.70
C THR A 56 2.91 -6.53 23.78
N VAL A 57 4.04 -6.00 23.30
CA VAL A 57 5.34 -6.69 23.30
C VAL A 57 6.34 -6.08 24.28
N GLU A 58 6.07 -4.88 24.80
CA GLU A 58 6.88 -4.25 25.84
C GLU A 58 6.00 -3.56 26.90
N PRO A 59 5.90 -4.13 28.10
CA PRO A 59 6.42 -5.43 28.52
C PRO A 59 5.80 -6.58 27.71
N LEU A 60 6.51 -7.68 27.52
CA LEU A 60 6.02 -8.82 26.75
C LEU A 60 4.88 -9.54 27.50
N THR A 61 3.66 -9.06 27.31
CA THR A 61 2.46 -9.67 27.90
C THR A 61 1.67 -10.48 26.89
N GLY A 62 1.78 -10.15 25.59
CA GLY A 62 0.95 -10.76 24.53
C GLY A 62 -0.54 -10.38 24.63
N GLU A 63 -0.91 -9.47 25.52
CA GLU A 63 -2.27 -8.95 25.62
C GLU A 63 -2.59 -8.05 24.45
N GLN A 64 -3.86 -7.93 24.09
CA GLN A 64 -4.30 -7.02 23.05
C GLN A 64 -3.85 -5.58 23.38
N ALA A 65 -3.37 -4.86 22.37
CA ALA A 65 -2.95 -3.49 22.52
C ALA A 65 -4.10 -2.62 23.10
N LYS A 66 -3.78 -1.81 24.10
CA LYS A 66 -4.75 -0.96 24.79
C LYS A 66 -5.43 0.07 23.86
N TYR A 67 -4.66 0.56 22.91
CA TYR A 67 -5.13 1.51 21.91
C TYR A 67 -5.07 0.85 20.55
N PRO A 68 -6.22 0.74 19.84
CA PRO A 68 -6.27 0.09 18.55
C PRO A 68 -5.36 0.79 17.53
N THR A 69 -4.71 -0.03 16.72
CA THR A 69 -4.01 0.40 15.51
C THR A 69 -4.56 -0.40 14.35
N GLU A 70 -4.82 0.26 13.24
CA GLU A 70 -5.12 -0.39 11.96
C GLU A 70 -3.96 -0.15 11.02
N VAL A 71 -3.56 -1.19 10.30
CA VAL A 71 -2.55 -1.10 9.24
C VAL A 71 -3.17 -1.58 7.94
N ARG A 72 -3.07 -0.75 6.91
CA ARG A 72 -3.47 -1.08 5.55
C ARG A 72 -2.24 -1.25 4.68
N LEU A 73 -2.21 -2.30 3.88
CA LEU A 73 -1.09 -2.62 3.02
C LEU A 73 -1.56 -2.84 1.58
N ILE A 74 -0.88 -2.19 0.65
CA ILE A 74 -1.10 -2.33 -0.79
C ILE A 74 0.24 -2.58 -1.46
N SER A 75 0.33 -3.63 -2.27
CA SER A 75 1.47 -3.89 -3.15
C SER A 75 1.11 -3.51 -4.58
N THR A 76 1.97 -2.74 -5.23
CA THR A 76 1.82 -2.29 -6.62
C THR A 76 3.07 -2.60 -7.42
N ALA A 77 3.09 -2.24 -8.70
CA ALA A 77 4.31 -2.32 -9.53
C ALA A 77 5.39 -1.32 -9.09
N GLU A 78 5.04 -0.29 -8.31
CA GLU A 78 5.96 0.77 -7.88
C GLU A 78 6.62 0.46 -6.53
N GLY A 79 5.96 -0.33 -5.68
CA GLY A 79 6.41 -0.63 -4.33
C GLY A 79 5.27 -1.06 -3.41
N ILE A 80 5.54 -0.95 -2.13
CA ILE A 80 4.61 -1.23 -1.04
C ILE A 80 4.14 0.11 -0.46
N PHE A 81 2.82 0.26 -0.33
CA PHE A 81 2.18 1.36 0.36
C PHE A 81 1.60 0.86 1.67
N ILE A 82 1.87 1.56 2.76
CA ILE A 82 1.45 1.17 4.11
C ILE A 82 0.83 2.38 4.80
N GLY A 83 -0.43 2.24 5.20
CA GLY A 83 -1.17 3.25 5.93
C GLY A 83 -1.44 2.81 7.36
N PHE A 84 -1.07 3.63 8.33
CA PHE A 84 -1.38 3.41 9.75
C PHE A 84 -2.45 4.38 10.22
N THR A 85 -3.45 3.84 10.91
CA THR A 85 -4.41 4.60 11.70
C THR A 85 -4.21 4.24 13.17
N ASN A 86 -3.69 5.17 13.95
CA ASN A 86 -3.37 4.96 15.36
C ASN A 86 -4.38 5.70 16.23
N TYR A 87 -5.20 4.96 16.97
CA TYR A 87 -6.08 5.56 17.99
C TYR A 87 -5.27 5.90 19.23
N GLN A 88 -5.26 7.17 19.59
CA GLN A 88 -4.62 7.69 20.81
C GLN A 88 -5.47 8.84 21.34
N PRO A 89 -6.30 8.57 22.36
CA PRO A 89 -7.22 9.58 22.90
C PRO A 89 -6.51 10.89 23.28
N ALA A 90 -7.14 12.02 23.06
CA ALA A 90 -6.60 13.35 23.38
C ALA A 90 -6.18 13.49 24.86
N SER A 91 -6.72 12.66 25.75
CA SER A 91 -6.31 12.58 27.17
C SER A 91 -4.92 11.98 27.39
N ILE A 92 -4.39 11.28 26.38
CA ILE A 92 -3.05 10.69 26.41
C ILE A 92 -2.11 11.61 25.62
N LYS A 93 -1.09 12.09 26.33
CA LYS A 93 -0.12 13.00 25.70
C LYS A 93 0.59 12.30 24.55
N ARG A 94 0.43 12.82 23.34
CA ARG A 94 1.20 12.42 22.17
C ARG A 94 2.57 13.12 22.19
N VAL A 95 3.63 12.35 22.01
CA VAL A 95 4.98 12.89 21.86
C VAL A 95 5.21 13.19 20.38
N ASN A 96 4.74 14.37 19.95
CA ASN A 96 4.82 14.86 18.57
C ASN A 96 6.03 15.80 18.43
N ARG A 97 7.22 15.24 18.29
CA ARG A 97 8.48 15.97 18.17
C ARG A 97 9.25 15.51 16.95
N GLN A 98 9.86 16.45 16.23
CA GLN A 98 10.76 16.15 15.12
C GLN A 98 12.15 15.78 15.60
N PHE A 99 12.74 14.81 14.91
CA PHE A 99 14.11 14.36 15.06
C PHE A 99 14.83 14.48 13.72
N PRO A 100 16.14 14.70 13.70
CA PRO A 100 16.93 14.58 12.47
C PRO A 100 16.74 13.19 11.85
N ARG A 101 16.88 13.10 10.52
CA ARG A 101 16.88 11.80 9.84
C ARG A 101 17.93 10.88 10.45
N ASP A 102 17.56 9.62 10.62
CA ASP A 102 18.38 8.52 11.19
C ASP A 102 18.83 8.70 12.63
N ALA A 103 18.35 9.76 13.30
CA ALA A 103 18.46 9.84 14.75
C ALA A 103 17.43 8.92 15.41
N GLU A 104 17.74 8.40 16.59
CA GLU A 104 16.78 7.64 17.39
C GLU A 104 15.52 8.47 17.68
N ILE A 105 14.35 7.93 17.29
CA ILE A 105 13.06 8.62 17.44
C ILE A 105 12.44 8.26 18.79
N GLU A 106 12.65 9.12 19.78
CA GLU A 106 12.03 9.05 21.11
C GLU A 106 10.64 9.73 21.11
N ALA A 107 9.73 9.21 20.29
CA ALA A 107 8.36 9.73 20.12
C ALA A 107 7.39 8.59 19.84
N ASP A 108 6.08 8.90 19.80
CA ASP A 108 5.10 7.98 19.21
C ASP A 108 5.49 7.72 17.75
N ARG A 109 5.58 6.43 17.36
CA ARG A 109 6.12 6.04 16.06
C ARG A 109 5.52 4.73 15.55
N ASN A 110 5.49 4.57 14.25
CA ASN A 110 5.25 3.32 13.57
C ASN A 110 6.57 2.76 13.04
N VAL A 111 6.74 1.45 13.14
CA VAL A 111 7.90 0.71 12.62
C VAL A 111 7.42 -0.40 11.71
N VAL A 112 8.05 -0.53 10.57
CA VAL A 112 7.84 -1.61 9.61
C VAL A 112 9.18 -2.29 9.37
N SER A 113 9.24 -3.59 9.62
CA SER A 113 10.42 -4.42 9.31
C SER A 113 10.07 -5.36 8.17
N ILE A 114 10.85 -5.34 7.09
CA ILE A 114 10.62 -6.16 5.90
C ILE A 114 11.86 -6.98 5.59
N ASP A 115 11.71 -8.29 5.51
CA ASP A 115 12.69 -9.20 4.92
C ASP A 115 12.30 -9.47 3.45
N PHE A 116 12.92 -8.74 2.53
CA PHE A 116 12.63 -8.85 1.10
C PHE A 116 13.03 -10.19 0.48
N ASP A 117 13.97 -10.90 1.09
CA ASP A 117 14.44 -12.20 0.60
C ASP A 117 13.77 -13.40 1.29
N GLY A 118 13.01 -13.18 2.36
CA GLY A 118 12.29 -14.22 3.11
C GLY A 118 13.21 -15.22 3.82
N THR A 119 14.43 -14.80 4.13
CA THR A 119 15.47 -15.68 4.72
C THR A 119 15.46 -15.68 6.24
N ALA A 120 14.80 -14.69 6.86
CA ALA A 120 14.84 -14.38 8.29
C ALA A 120 16.28 -14.10 8.84
N LEU A 121 17.22 -13.73 7.96
CA LEU A 121 18.60 -13.42 8.35
C LEU A 121 18.82 -11.92 8.51
N ALA A 122 18.14 -11.11 7.72
CA ALA A 122 18.19 -9.66 7.81
C ALA A 122 16.84 -9.07 7.37
N GLY A 123 16.46 -7.99 8.01
CA GLY A 123 15.31 -7.17 7.64
C GLY A 123 15.72 -5.72 7.49
N TYR A 124 14.91 -4.96 6.77
CA TYR A 124 15.04 -3.52 6.63
C TYR A 124 13.96 -2.87 7.47
N ASP A 125 14.36 -2.00 8.37
CA ASP A 125 13.45 -1.24 9.24
C ASP A 125 13.19 0.14 8.68
N PHE A 126 11.92 0.53 8.72
CA PHE A 126 11.43 1.84 8.34
C PHE A 126 10.61 2.40 9.50
N THR A 127 11.10 3.44 10.13
CA THR A 127 10.47 4.08 11.29
C THR A 127 9.98 5.47 10.95
N VAL A 128 8.70 5.75 11.26
CA VAL A 128 8.09 7.07 11.08
C VAL A 128 7.55 7.54 12.43
N GLY A 129 8.12 8.64 12.94
CA GLY A 129 7.58 9.33 14.12
C GLY A 129 6.30 10.10 13.80
N SER A 130 5.47 10.35 14.81
CA SER A 130 4.19 11.07 14.66
C SER A 130 4.33 12.50 14.12
N ALA A 131 5.55 13.08 14.12
CA ALA A 131 5.90 14.35 13.49
C ALA A 131 6.66 14.18 12.16
N ASN A 132 6.50 13.04 11.49
CA ASN A 132 7.15 12.69 10.23
C ASN A 132 8.69 12.69 10.27
N SER A 133 9.28 12.36 11.42
CA SER A 133 10.70 12.03 11.48
C SER A 133 10.92 10.64 10.91
N GLN A 134 11.95 10.48 10.10
CA GLN A 134 12.29 9.20 9.47
C GLN A 134 13.58 8.65 10.03
N GLN A 135 13.60 7.35 10.28
CA GLN A 135 14.79 6.57 10.62
C GLN A 135 14.70 5.24 9.87
N ASP A 136 15.78 4.81 9.28
CA ASP A 136 15.87 3.48 8.67
C ASP A 136 17.14 2.74 9.06
N GLY A 137 17.22 1.47 8.72
CA GLY A 137 18.36 0.65 9.06
C GLY A 137 18.17 -0.82 8.72
N ILE A 138 19.15 -1.60 9.07
CA ILE A 138 19.12 -3.07 8.92
C ILE A 138 19.04 -3.72 10.30
N VAL A 139 18.07 -4.64 10.43
CA VAL A 139 17.90 -5.49 11.60
C VAL A 139 18.39 -6.91 11.28
N THR A 140 19.21 -7.45 12.16
CA THR A 140 19.65 -8.86 12.13
C THR A 140 19.44 -9.46 13.53
N PRO A 141 19.45 -10.79 13.70
CA PRO A 141 19.28 -11.38 15.01
C PRO A 141 20.24 -10.79 16.06
N GLY A 142 19.68 -10.02 17.00
CA GLY A 142 20.42 -9.40 18.11
C GLY A 142 21.17 -8.12 17.77
N ASN A 143 21.02 -7.55 16.58
CA ASN A 143 21.70 -6.30 16.21
C ASN A 143 20.83 -5.42 15.29
N TYR A 144 20.94 -4.09 15.48
CA TYR A 144 20.39 -3.07 14.60
C TYR A 144 21.54 -2.14 14.15
N SER A 145 21.57 -1.78 12.86
CA SER A 145 22.50 -0.79 12.29
C SER A 145 21.72 0.27 11.54
N ALA A 146 21.93 1.53 11.91
CA ALA A 146 21.41 2.70 11.20
C ALA A 146 22.35 3.21 10.09
N ASP A 147 23.37 2.43 9.70
CA ASP A 147 24.32 2.83 8.66
C ASP A 147 23.75 2.68 7.24
N TRP A 148 22.62 1.98 7.10
CA TRP A 148 21.93 1.84 5.84
C TRP A 148 20.92 2.97 5.67
N ASP A 149 20.92 3.60 4.50
CA ASP A 149 20.05 4.72 4.15
C ASP A 149 19.32 4.40 2.84
N GLY A 150 18.01 4.20 2.93
CA GLY A 150 17.13 3.90 1.81
C GLY A 150 16.38 5.12 1.29
N ILE A 151 15.98 5.06 0.02
CA ILE A 151 15.08 6.08 -0.54
C ILE A 151 13.65 5.57 -0.43
N TRP A 152 12.90 6.14 0.50
CA TRP A 152 11.49 5.87 0.74
C TRP A 152 10.79 7.14 1.22
N TYR A 153 9.46 7.13 1.25
CA TYR A 153 8.66 8.32 1.46
C TYR A 153 7.68 8.09 2.58
N SER A 154 7.42 9.13 3.36
CA SER A 154 6.37 9.11 4.37
C SER A 154 5.75 10.47 4.57
N GLN A 155 4.53 10.48 5.07
CA GLN A 155 3.86 11.66 5.59
C GLN A 155 2.98 11.28 6.76
N THR A 156 2.74 12.23 7.68
CA THR A 156 1.91 12.02 8.86
C THR A 156 0.92 13.15 9.03
N SER A 157 -0.23 12.81 9.60
CA SER A 157 -1.23 13.78 10.02
C SER A 157 -1.77 13.43 11.41
N SER A 158 -2.47 14.37 12.03
CA SER A 158 -3.01 14.19 13.38
C SER A 158 -4.37 14.84 13.52
N GLU A 159 -5.28 14.13 14.17
CA GLU A 159 -6.57 14.62 14.66
C GLU A 159 -6.62 14.53 16.18
N ALA A 160 -7.80 14.84 16.80
CA ALA A 160 -7.93 14.86 18.25
C ALA A 160 -7.56 13.52 18.90
N ASP A 161 -8.16 12.43 18.42
CA ASP A 161 -8.01 11.08 18.99
C ASP A 161 -7.23 10.13 18.11
N TYR A 162 -6.70 10.59 16.97
CA TYR A 162 -5.96 9.77 16.01
C TYR A 162 -4.73 10.47 15.52
N TRP A 163 -3.77 9.68 15.06
CA TRP A 163 -2.72 10.12 14.17
C TRP A 163 -2.49 9.04 13.10
N TYR A 164 -2.04 9.49 11.95
CA TYR A 164 -1.91 8.67 10.75
C TYR A 164 -0.49 8.75 10.24
N SER A 165 -0.03 7.69 9.62
CA SER A 165 1.18 7.74 8.78
C SER A 165 0.94 6.96 7.50
N GLU A 166 1.40 7.53 6.41
CA GLU A 166 1.53 6.86 5.12
C GLU A 166 2.99 6.67 4.78
N ILE A 167 3.29 5.49 4.26
CA ILE A 167 4.65 5.10 3.89
C ILE A 167 4.60 4.50 2.48
N HIS A 168 5.49 4.93 1.61
CA HIS A 168 5.77 4.29 0.33
C HIS A 168 7.20 3.80 0.30
N ILE A 169 7.36 2.50 0.12
CA ILE A 169 8.64 1.80 0.02
C ILE A 169 8.77 1.30 -1.42
N PRO A 170 9.54 2.00 -2.30
CA PRO A 170 9.74 1.56 -3.67
C PRO A 170 10.49 0.23 -3.73
N TRP A 171 10.20 -0.61 -4.74
CA TRP A 171 10.95 -1.87 -4.95
C TRP A 171 12.46 -1.66 -5.17
N THR A 172 12.87 -0.44 -5.48
CA THR A 172 14.30 -0.08 -5.66
C THR A 172 15.01 0.26 -4.34
N VAL A 173 14.31 0.22 -3.21
CA VAL A 173 14.82 0.62 -1.89
C VAL A 173 15.99 -0.25 -1.44
N ALA A 174 15.96 -1.54 -1.72
CA ALA A 174 16.97 -2.50 -1.35
C ALA A 174 17.23 -3.52 -2.47
N PRO A 175 18.41 -4.13 -2.56
CA PRO A 175 18.63 -5.23 -3.48
C PRO A 175 17.75 -6.42 -3.07
N MET A 176 17.09 -7.03 -4.04
CA MET A 176 16.25 -8.21 -3.87
C MET A 176 16.75 -9.33 -4.76
N THR A 177 16.89 -10.55 -4.22
CA THR A 177 17.37 -11.72 -4.98
C THR A 177 16.36 -12.15 -6.05
N ASN A 178 15.07 -11.93 -5.78
CA ASN A 178 13.97 -12.19 -6.71
C ASN A 178 13.08 -10.95 -6.76
N SER A 179 13.43 -9.98 -7.60
CA SER A 179 12.52 -8.85 -7.85
C SER A 179 11.22 -9.34 -8.48
N PRO A 180 10.07 -8.83 -8.06
CA PRO A 180 8.77 -9.15 -8.66
C PRO A 180 8.66 -8.68 -10.12
#